data_f657a24fd3fcd80b4d747b614bc75b6b
#
_entry.id   f657a24fd3fcd80b4d747b614bc75b6b
#
_cell.length_a   1.000
_cell.length_b   1.000
_cell.length_c   1.000
_cell.angle_alpha   90.00
_cell.angle_beta   90.00
_cell.angle_gamma   90.00
#
_symmetry.space_group_name_H-M   'P 1'
#
loop_
_entity.id
_entity.type
_entity.pdbx_description
1 polymer ?
#
loop_
_entity_poly.entity_id
_entity_poly.type
_entity_poly.pdbx_seq_one_letter_code
_entity_poly.pdbx_strand_id
1 'polypeptide(L)'
;MNNPVPVEYISSFTQANQSLMLHLATELLGESGRSGDFQRFAELAHVQQDYIAQMGALWLSTMMQTAAEQILPAKGDRRFAEEDWQKSPFHDFLKQSYLINSTYVNSLIDRAGGDERTRRRLSFFARQILDALSPSNYLAGNPHSLRLAMETGGESLATGIRNLIDDIGKGRISMTDEKAFEVGGNLAITPGAVIFENELIQVIQYQPLTETVSERPLVIIPPAINKFYVPICSLPTRSCATSSSRDIPCSWCRGATSVPSRAI
;
A
#
# COMPACT_ATOMS: atom_id res chain seq x y z
N MET A 1 27.23 10.05 -17.95
CA MET A 1 27.26 11.53 -17.83
C MET A 1 26.67 11.87 -16.47
N ASN A 2 27.52 12.13 -15.48
CA ASN A 2 27.07 12.54 -14.14
C ASN A 2 26.66 14.01 -14.20
N ASN A 3 25.40 14.30 -14.45
CA ASN A 3 24.90 15.65 -14.25
C ASN A 3 24.78 15.88 -12.74
N PRO A 4 25.47 16.85 -12.16
CA PRO A 4 25.32 17.19 -10.76
C PRO A 4 23.87 17.60 -10.50
N VAL A 5 23.33 17.16 -9.37
CA VAL A 5 21.99 17.54 -8.94
C VAL A 5 21.89 19.06 -8.89
N PRO A 6 20.90 19.69 -9.53
CA PRO A 6 20.75 21.14 -9.47
C PRO A 6 20.59 21.60 -8.01
N VAL A 7 21.53 22.40 -7.53
CA VAL A 7 21.59 22.88 -6.13
C VAL A 7 20.28 23.58 -5.72
N GLU A 8 19.63 24.24 -6.67
CA GLU A 8 18.34 24.92 -6.47
C GLU A 8 17.18 23.96 -6.10
N TYR A 9 17.14 22.77 -6.72
CA TYR A 9 16.13 21.76 -6.39
C TYR A 9 16.33 21.21 -4.98
N ILE A 10 17.56 20.96 -4.60
CA ILE A 10 17.90 20.45 -3.29
C ILE A 10 17.59 21.50 -2.21
N SER A 11 17.94 22.77 -2.47
CA SER A 11 17.68 23.86 -1.52
C SER A 11 16.18 24.10 -1.30
N SER A 12 15.37 24.09 -2.35
CA SER A 12 13.92 24.29 -2.25
C SER A 12 13.22 23.13 -1.54
N PHE A 13 13.63 21.89 -1.82
CA PHE A 13 13.11 20.70 -1.12
C PHE A 13 13.47 20.71 0.37
N THR A 14 14.72 21.07 0.69
CA THR A 14 15.20 21.18 2.08
C THR A 14 14.46 22.30 2.83
N GLN A 15 14.26 23.47 2.19
CA GLN A 15 13.51 24.58 2.76
C GLN A 15 12.04 24.24 3.01
N ALA A 16 11.38 23.58 2.05
CA ALA A 16 9.99 23.15 2.20
C ALA A 16 9.83 22.16 3.36
N ASN A 17 10.74 21.18 3.47
CA ASN A 17 10.77 20.24 4.57
C ASN A 17 11.05 20.90 5.92
N GLN A 18 12.01 21.81 5.99
CA GLN A 18 12.31 22.56 7.22
C GLN A 18 11.11 23.40 7.66
N SER A 19 10.43 24.09 6.75
CA SER A 19 9.24 24.88 7.06
C SER A 19 8.10 24.01 7.58
N LEU A 20 7.85 22.86 6.96
CA LEU A 20 6.84 21.91 7.43
C LEU A 20 7.19 21.37 8.82
N MET A 21 8.46 21.02 9.03
CA MET A 21 8.93 20.47 10.31
C MET A 21 8.92 21.51 11.43
N LEU A 22 9.27 22.78 11.13
CA LEU A 22 9.15 23.86 12.10
C LEU A 22 7.70 24.11 12.48
N HIS A 23 6.80 24.08 11.53
CA HIS A 23 5.37 24.27 11.78
C HIS A 23 4.79 23.13 12.65
N LEU A 24 5.11 21.89 12.33
CA LEU A 24 4.73 20.73 13.15
C LEU A 24 5.34 20.80 14.57
N ALA A 25 6.60 21.20 14.71
CA ALA A 25 7.23 21.35 16.01
C ALA A 25 6.59 22.48 16.82
N THR A 26 6.21 23.61 16.21
CA THR A 26 5.55 24.74 16.88
C THR A 26 4.14 24.37 17.34
N GLU A 27 3.38 23.66 16.52
CA GLU A 27 2.05 23.16 16.90
C GLU A 27 2.12 22.14 18.05
N LEU A 28 3.09 21.22 17.99
CA LEU A 28 3.29 20.20 19.04
C LEU A 28 3.80 20.78 20.36
N LEU A 29 4.55 21.90 20.32
CA LEU A 29 5.09 22.57 21.51
C LEU A 29 4.14 23.63 22.10
N GLY A 30 3.15 24.08 21.32
CA GLY A 30 2.28 25.20 21.70
C GLY A 30 1.31 24.94 22.86
N GLU A 31 1.11 23.70 23.29
CA GLU A 31 0.12 23.37 24.34
C GLU A 31 0.71 22.97 25.71
N SER A 32 2.01 23.01 25.92
CA SER A 32 2.67 22.41 27.09
C SER A 32 3.33 23.42 28.02
N GLY A 33 2.65 23.83 29.07
CA GLY A 33 3.16 24.68 30.15
C GLY A 33 3.22 23.96 31.50
N ARG A 34 3.72 22.72 31.61
CA ARG A 34 3.81 21.99 32.90
C ARG A 34 5.15 21.26 33.13
N SER A 35 5.50 21.11 34.38
CA SER A 35 6.78 20.68 34.96
C SER A 35 7.36 19.30 34.56
N GLY A 36 6.81 18.61 33.57
CA GLY A 36 7.40 17.46 32.91
C GLY A 36 8.18 17.80 31.62
N ASP A 37 8.26 19.08 31.28
CA ASP A 37 8.57 19.58 29.96
C ASP A 37 10.08 19.60 29.65
N PHE A 38 10.93 19.74 30.67
CA PHE A 38 12.37 19.83 30.42
C PHE A 38 12.98 18.54 29.85
N GLN A 39 12.56 17.40 30.37
CA GLN A 39 13.05 16.12 29.85
C GLN A 39 12.53 15.87 28.42
N ARG A 40 11.28 16.17 28.17
CA ARG A 40 10.69 16.10 26.82
C ARG A 40 11.36 17.08 25.86
N PHE A 41 11.61 18.31 26.31
CA PHE A 41 12.34 19.28 25.51
C PHE A 41 13.74 18.77 25.16
N ALA A 42 14.46 18.18 26.10
CA ALA A 42 15.76 17.56 25.84
C ALA A 42 15.66 16.40 24.81
N GLU A 43 14.65 15.54 24.95
CA GLU A 43 14.42 14.44 24.02
C GLU A 43 14.08 14.96 22.60
N LEU A 44 13.25 15.97 22.47
CA LEU A 44 12.93 16.61 21.17
C LEU A 44 14.14 17.33 20.59
N ALA A 45 14.96 17.97 21.43
CA ALA A 45 16.20 18.60 20.99
C ALA A 45 17.20 17.57 20.44
N HIS A 46 17.30 16.39 21.04
CA HIS A 46 18.09 15.29 20.51
C HIS A 46 17.59 14.80 19.14
N VAL A 47 16.29 14.61 18.99
CA VAL A 47 15.69 14.24 17.70
C VAL A 47 16.01 15.27 16.62
N GLN A 48 15.92 16.55 16.96
CA GLN A 48 16.26 17.65 16.05
C GLN A 48 17.75 17.64 15.70
N GLN A 49 18.61 17.40 16.68
CA GLN A 49 20.06 17.33 16.47
C GLN A 49 20.46 16.15 15.58
N ASP A 50 19.88 14.98 15.82
CA ASP A 50 20.10 13.79 14.99
C ASP A 50 19.65 14.03 13.54
N TYR A 51 18.50 14.67 13.35
CA TYR A 51 18.01 15.03 12.03
C TYR A 51 18.96 15.97 11.29
N ILE A 52 19.42 17.05 11.94
CA ILE A 52 20.36 18.00 11.36
C ILE A 52 21.68 17.30 11.00
N ALA A 53 22.19 16.45 11.88
CA ALA A 53 23.41 15.70 11.64
C ALA A 53 23.30 14.76 10.43
N GLN A 54 22.22 13.98 10.36
CA GLN A 54 21.98 13.04 9.26
C GLN A 54 21.77 13.76 7.92
N MET A 55 20.94 14.80 7.90
CA MET A 55 20.74 15.60 6.68
C MET A 55 22.03 16.32 6.26
N GLY A 56 22.78 16.86 7.21
CA GLY A 56 24.07 17.49 6.93
C GLY A 56 25.08 16.50 6.37
N ALA A 57 25.18 15.30 6.93
CA ALA A 57 26.05 14.24 6.43
C ALA A 57 25.64 13.79 5.01
N LEU A 58 24.34 13.62 4.76
CA LEU A 58 23.82 13.30 3.42
C LEU A 58 24.17 14.38 2.40
N TRP A 59 24.02 15.63 2.75
CA TRP A 59 24.37 16.77 1.90
C TRP A 59 25.86 16.78 1.57
N LEU A 60 26.70 16.68 2.59
CA LEU A 60 28.15 16.73 2.45
C LEU A 60 28.67 15.58 1.59
N SER A 61 28.16 14.37 1.84
CA SER A 61 28.53 13.18 1.05
C SER A 61 28.11 13.30 -0.41
N THR A 62 26.90 13.85 -0.67
CA THR A 62 26.40 14.07 -2.03
C THR A 62 27.27 15.11 -2.77
N MET A 63 27.66 16.19 -2.11
CA MET A 63 28.52 17.22 -2.69
C MET A 63 29.95 16.74 -2.92
N MET A 64 30.51 15.98 -1.97
CA MET A 64 31.86 15.45 -2.06
C MET A 64 31.95 14.15 -2.85
N GLN A 65 30.83 13.60 -3.32
CA GLN A 65 30.72 12.30 -3.98
C GLN A 65 31.36 11.16 -3.16
N THR A 66 31.21 11.25 -1.84
CA THR A 66 31.67 10.22 -0.91
C THR A 66 30.50 9.32 -0.49
N ALA A 67 30.82 8.11 0.02
CA ALA A 67 29.81 7.24 0.58
C ALA A 67 29.26 7.84 1.89
N ALA A 68 27.95 7.98 2.01
CA ALA A 68 27.27 8.27 3.28
C ALA A 68 26.80 6.97 3.93
N GLU A 69 26.62 7.00 5.26
CA GLU A 69 25.88 5.98 5.95
C GLU A 69 24.44 5.95 5.43
N GLN A 70 24.02 4.80 4.93
CA GLN A 70 22.69 4.67 4.32
C GLN A 70 21.66 4.24 5.36
N ILE A 71 20.55 4.97 5.42
CA ILE A 71 19.36 4.55 6.13
C ILE A 71 18.63 3.52 5.28
N LEU A 72 18.38 2.36 5.88
CA LEU A 72 17.64 1.29 5.21
C LEU A 72 16.13 1.50 5.35
N PRO A 73 15.34 1.23 4.30
CA PRO A 73 13.89 1.21 4.38
C PRO A 73 13.41 0.21 5.45
N ALA A 74 12.25 0.46 6.02
CA ALA A 74 11.63 -0.45 6.99
C ALA A 74 11.45 -1.85 6.37
N LYS A 75 11.53 -2.90 7.20
CA LYS A 75 11.35 -4.28 6.75
C LYS A 75 9.98 -4.44 6.06
N GLY A 76 9.99 -4.89 4.80
CA GLY A 76 8.79 -5.05 3.97
C GLY A 76 8.43 -3.84 3.13
N ASP A 77 9.11 -2.71 3.25
CA ASP A 77 8.97 -1.57 2.36
C ASP A 77 9.62 -1.87 1.00
N ARG A 78 8.80 -2.08 -0.02
CA ARG A 78 9.25 -2.40 -1.38
C ARG A 78 9.42 -1.18 -2.28
N ARG A 79 9.10 0.02 -1.81
CA ARG A 79 9.13 1.24 -2.64
C ARG A 79 10.51 1.56 -3.19
N PHE A 80 11.55 1.15 -2.47
CA PHE A 80 12.95 1.40 -2.79
C PHE A 80 13.76 0.13 -3.05
N ALA A 81 13.09 -0.98 -3.40
CA ALA A 81 13.72 -2.28 -3.60
C ALA A 81 14.56 -2.36 -4.89
N GLU A 82 14.20 -1.57 -5.90
CA GLU A 82 14.88 -1.57 -7.19
C GLU A 82 16.30 -0.99 -7.09
N GLU A 83 17.25 -1.64 -7.78
CA GLU A 83 18.66 -1.18 -7.81
C GLU A 83 18.82 0.21 -8.43
N ASP A 84 17.88 0.63 -9.25
CA ASP A 84 17.90 1.92 -9.93
C ASP A 84 18.01 3.10 -8.96
N TRP A 85 17.53 2.94 -7.73
CA TRP A 85 17.67 3.95 -6.67
C TRP A 85 19.11 4.23 -6.28
N GLN A 86 20.00 3.25 -6.42
CA GLN A 86 21.42 3.39 -6.07
C GLN A 86 22.28 3.81 -7.26
N LYS A 87 21.81 3.60 -8.49
CA LYS A 87 22.56 3.93 -9.72
C LYS A 87 22.65 5.42 -10.01
N SER A 88 21.74 6.21 -9.47
CA SER A 88 21.68 7.66 -9.67
C SER A 88 21.88 8.39 -8.35
N PRO A 89 22.93 9.22 -8.22
CA PRO A 89 23.19 10.02 -7.02
C PRO A 89 21.98 10.89 -6.62
N PHE A 90 21.27 11.42 -7.61
CA PHE A 90 20.06 12.20 -7.39
C PHE A 90 18.94 11.39 -6.74
N HIS A 91 18.65 10.19 -7.27
CA HIS A 91 17.57 9.35 -6.74
C HIS A 91 17.95 8.72 -5.39
N ASP A 92 19.22 8.40 -5.19
CA ASP A 92 19.69 7.94 -3.87
C ASP A 92 19.57 9.07 -2.85
N PHE A 93 19.95 10.31 -3.18
CA PHE A 93 19.71 11.47 -2.33
C PHE A 93 18.24 11.67 -1.99
N LEU A 94 17.32 11.58 -2.97
CA LEU A 94 15.88 11.70 -2.74
C LEU A 94 15.37 10.60 -1.80
N LYS A 95 15.79 9.36 -2.03
CA LYS A 95 15.43 8.21 -1.18
C LYS A 95 15.92 8.43 0.26
N GLN A 96 17.20 8.76 0.43
CA GLN A 96 17.78 8.96 1.76
C GLN A 96 17.14 10.15 2.48
N SER A 97 16.93 11.27 1.79
CA SER A 97 16.23 12.43 2.35
C SER A 97 14.83 12.06 2.83
N TYR A 98 14.08 11.30 2.02
CA TYR A 98 12.74 10.84 2.39
C TYR A 98 12.78 9.93 3.64
N LEU A 99 13.72 8.99 3.71
CA LEU A 99 13.85 8.09 4.86
C LEU A 99 14.24 8.84 6.14
N ILE A 100 15.18 9.79 6.06
CA ILE A 100 15.55 10.66 7.17
C ILE A 100 14.34 11.47 7.67
N ASN A 101 13.60 12.13 6.75
CA ASN A 101 12.41 12.89 7.10
C ASN A 101 11.32 12.02 7.73
N SER A 102 11.08 10.84 7.17
CA SER A 102 10.08 9.90 7.70
C SER A 102 10.43 9.43 9.11
N THR A 103 11.71 9.12 9.35
CA THR A 103 12.21 8.76 10.67
C THR A 103 12.07 9.90 11.66
N TYR A 104 12.41 11.12 11.24
CA TYR A 104 12.28 12.31 12.05
C TYR A 104 10.83 12.58 12.49
N VAL A 105 9.87 12.58 11.55
CA VAL A 105 8.44 12.79 11.86
C VAL A 105 7.92 11.73 12.83
N ASN A 106 8.22 10.46 12.59
CA ASN A 106 7.81 9.38 13.49
C ASN A 106 8.42 9.56 14.88
N SER A 107 9.71 9.92 14.96
CA SER A 107 10.40 10.18 16.23
C SER A 107 9.82 11.37 17.00
N LEU A 108 9.37 12.41 16.32
CA LEU A 108 8.66 13.53 16.95
C LEU A 108 7.32 13.08 17.55
N ILE A 109 6.55 12.30 16.79
CA ILE A 109 5.23 11.83 17.24
C ILE A 109 5.37 10.87 18.43
N ASP A 110 6.36 9.99 18.42
CA ASP A 110 6.60 9.05 19.52
C ASP A 110 6.96 9.77 20.83
N ARG A 111 7.62 10.94 20.73
CA ARG A 111 8.01 11.78 21.88
C ARG A 111 7.03 12.91 22.15
N ALA A 112 6.06 13.11 21.26
CA ALA A 112 5.01 14.10 21.49
C ALA A 112 4.22 13.76 22.75
N GLY A 113 3.90 14.78 23.54
CA GLY A 113 2.98 14.64 24.67
C GLY A 113 1.59 14.21 24.21
N GLY A 114 0.76 13.84 25.18
CA GLY A 114 -0.62 13.46 24.90
C GLY A 114 -0.95 12.01 25.27
N ASP A 115 -2.22 11.66 25.14
CA ASP A 115 -2.70 10.32 25.39
C ASP A 115 -2.36 9.37 24.23
N GLU A 116 -2.44 8.09 24.51
CA GLU A 116 -2.16 7.02 23.53
C GLU A 116 -3.09 7.09 22.29
N ARG A 117 -4.33 7.53 22.49
CA ARG A 117 -5.30 7.67 21.39
C ARG A 117 -4.89 8.78 20.43
N THR A 118 -4.50 9.92 20.96
CA THR A 118 -4.01 11.07 20.18
C THR A 118 -2.75 10.70 19.43
N ARG A 119 -1.78 10.04 20.07
CA ARG A 119 -0.56 9.57 19.42
C ARG A 119 -0.83 8.61 18.25
N ARG A 120 -1.72 7.63 18.42
CA ARG A 120 -2.13 6.72 17.34
C ARG A 120 -2.77 7.45 16.16
N ARG A 121 -3.61 8.46 16.44
CA ARG A 121 -4.21 9.29 15.39
C ARG A 121 -3.16 10.09 14.62
N LEU A 122 -2.24 10.74 15.33
CA LEU A 122 -1.13 11.48 14.72
C LEU A 122 -0.25 10.57 13.86
N SER A 123 0.13 9.39 14.38
CA SER A 123 0.92 8.41 13.62
C SER A 123 0.19 7.93 12.37
N PHE A 124 -1.13 7.72 12.45
CA PHE A 124 -1.92 7.35 11.28
C PHE A 124 -1.89 8.43 10.21
N PHE A 125 -2.20 9.68 10.56
CA PHE A 125 -2.21 10.78 9.59
C PHE A 125 -0.82 11.09 9.04
N ALA A 126 0.19 11.10 9.89
CA ALA A 126 1.58 11.31 9.46
C ALA A 126 2.00 10.24 8.45
N ARG A 127 1.66 8.97 8.68
CA ARG A 127 1.94 7.89 7.72
C ARG A 127 1.26 8.15 6.38
N GLN A 128 -0.02 8.54 6.36
CA GLN A 128 -0.71 8.84 5.10
C GLN A 128 -0.03 9.96 4.33
N ILE A 129 0.38 11.03 5.03
CA ILE A 129 1.09 12.16 4.40
C ILE A 129 2.47 11.72 3.89
N LEU A 130 3.25 11.03 4.71
CA LEU A 130 4.58 10.52 4.33
C LEU A 130 4.47 9.58 3.13
N ASP A 131 3.52 8.64 3.15
CA ASP A 131 3.33 7.72 2.04
C ASP A 131 2.94 8.45 0.75
N ALA A 132 2.09 9.47 0.83
CA ALA A 132 1.73 10.30 -0.31
C ALA A 132 2.91 11.12 -0.86
N LEU A 133 3.80 11.59 0.01
CA LEU A 133 5.00 12.36 -0.36
C LEU A 133 6.20 11.49 -0.77
N SER A 134 6.07 10.17 -0.78
CA SER A 134 7.16 9.28 -1.19
C SER A 134 7.61 9.59 -2.62
N PRO A 135 8.93 9.77 -2.86
CA PRO A 135 9.43 10.04 -4.20
C PRO A 135 9.12 8.92 -5.19
N SER A 136 8.87 7.70 -4.72
CA SER A 136 8.45 6.57 -5.55
C SER A 136 7.11 6.79 -6.27
N ASN A 137 6.28 7.72 -5.81
CA ASN A 137 4.97 8.01 -6.39
C ASN A 137 5.03 8.96 -7.60
N TYR A 138 6.16 9.59 -7.83
CA TYR A 138 6.30 10.63 -8.86
C TYR A 138 7.25 10.18 -9.96
N LEU A 139 6.90 10.43 -11.22
CA LEU A 139 7.71 10.03 -12.37
C LEU A 139 9.16 10.51 -12.26
N ALA A 140 9.38 11.78 -11.98
CA ALA A 140 10.71 12.36 -11.86
C ALA A 140 11.48 11.87 -10.62
N GLY A 141 10.76 11.45 -9.57
CA GLY A 141 11.30 10.93 -8.33
C GLY A 141 11.57 9.42 -8.34
N ASN A 142 10.95 8.69 -9.27
CA ASN A 142 11.06 7.23 -9.34
C ASN A 142 11.98 6.81 -10.51
N PRO A 143 13.21 6.36 -10.24
CA PRO A 143 14.19 6.04 -11.28
C PRO A 143 13.75 4.87 -12.17
N HIS A 144 13.03 3.90 -11.63
CA HIS A 144 12.48 2.78 -12.40
C HIS A 144 11.44 3.26 -13.42
N SER A 145 10.48 4.09 -12.97
CA SER A 145 9.46 4.66 -13.85
C SER A 145 10.06 5.54 -14.93
N LEU A 146 11.08 6.34 -14.58
CA LEU A 146 11.79 7.19 -15.52
C LEU A 146 12.55 6.35 -16.56
N ARG A 147 13.25 5.30 -16.13
CA ARG A 147 13.94 4.37 -17.03
C ARG A 147 12.95 3.70 -17.99
N LEU A 148 11.85 3.18 -17.48
CA LEU A 148 10.81 2.54 -18.30
C LEU A 148 10.22 3.51 -19.33
N ALA A 149 9.99 4.76 -18.93
CA ALA A 149 9.53 5.79 -19.87
C ALA A 149 10.53 6.04 -21.00
N MET A 150 11.83 6.06 -20.69
CA MET A 150 12.89 6.23 -21.70
C MET A 150 13.01 5.00 -22.61
N GLU A 151 13.01 3.78 -22.04
CA GLU A 151 13.11 2.52 -22.79
C GLU A 151 11.94 2.31 -23.76
N THR A 152 10.75 2.76 -23.38
CA THR A 152 9.52 2.65 -24.20
C THR A 152 9.29 3.86 -25.11
N GLY A 153 10.24 4.80 -25.19
CA GLY A 153 10.06 6.03 -25.97
C GLY A 153 8.83 6.85 -25.55
N GLY A 154 8.42 6.76 -24.28
CA GLY A 154 7.26 7.45 -23.73
C GLY A 154 5.93 6.68 -23.82
N GLU A 155 5.88 5.52 -24.47
CA GLU A 155 4.64 4.75 -24.65
C GLU A 155 4.02 4.32 -23.31
N SER A 156 4.85 3.97 -22.31
CA SER A 156 4.38 3.63 -20.96
C SER A 156 3.60 4.80 -20.32
N LEU A 157 4.07 6.03 -20.51
CA LEU A 157 3.40 7.24 -20.02
C LEU A 157 2.10 7.52 -20.78
N ALA A 158 2.15 7.42 -22.11
CA ALA A 158 0.98 7.62 -22.96
C ALA A 158 -0.14 6.63 -22.59
N THR A 159 0.22 5.37 -22.33
CA THR A 159 -0.73 4.35 -21.88
C THR A 159 -1.27 4.65 -20.50
N GLY A 160 -0.42 5.08 -19.55
CA GLY A 160 -0.85 5.49 -18.22
C GLY A 160 -1.84 6.66 -18.26
N ILE A 161 -1.58 7.66 -19.10
CA ILE A 161 -2.49 8.82 -19.28
C ILE A 161 -3.83 8.37 -19.89
N ARG A 162 -3.80 7.51 -20.93
CA ARG A 162 -5.04 6.96 -21.51
C ARG A 162 -5.87 6.23 -20.45
N ASN A 163 -5.26 5.36 -19.65
CA ASN A 163 -5.96 4.65 -18.58
C ASN A 163 -6.55 5.61 -17.54
N LEU A 164 -5.81 6.66 -17.17
CA LEU A 164 -6.31 7.68 -16.24
C LEU A 164 -7.52 8.43 -16.81
N ILE A 165 -7.48 8.83 -18.08
CA ILE A 165 -8.60 9.50 -18.75
C ILE A 165 -9.83 8.58 -18.80
N ASP A 166 -9.63 7.30 -19.12
CA ASP A 166 -10.70 6.30 -19.13
C ASP A 166 -11.32 6.13 -17.73
N ASP A 167 -10.52 6.09 -16.71
CA ASP A 167 -10.98 5.97 -15.31
C ASP A 167 -11.73 7.21 -14.85
N ILE A 168 -11.27 8.40 -15.21
CA ILE A 168 -11.98 9.66 -14.96
C ILE A 168 -13.35 9.64 -15.68
N GLY A 169 -13.38 9.18 -16.94
CA GLY A 169 -14.62 9.05 -17.72
C GLY A 169 -15.62 8.07 -17.08
N LYS A 170 -15.13 7.01 -16.44
CA LYS A 170 -15.93 6.03 -15.70
C LYS A 170 -16.32 6.50 -14.29
N GLY A 171 -15.69 7.55 -13.75
CA GLY A 171 -15.85 8.01 -12.38
C GLY A 171 -15.30 7.04 -11.31
N ARG A 172 -14.44 6.10 -11.69
CA ARG A 172 -13.83 5.10 -10.80
C ARG A 172 -12.52 4.59 -11.37
N ILE A 173 -11.66 4.11 -10.48
CA ILE A 173 -10.39 3.47 -10.87
C ILE A 173 -10.66 2.04 -11.31
N SER A 174 -10.19 1.66 -12.51
CA SER A 174 -10.25 0.30 -13.03
C SER A 174 -9.14 -0.53 -12.40
N MET A 175 -9.50 -1.43 -11.49
CA MET A 175 -8.53 -2.31 -10.80
C MET A 175 -8.43 -3.70 -11.42
N THR A 176 -9.42 -4.09 -12.22
CA THR A 176 -9.50 -5.40 -12.89
C THR A 176 -10.11 -5.25 -14.27
N ASP A 177 -9.85 -6.20 -15.15
CA ASP A 177 -10.59 -6.32 -16.41
C ASP A 177 -11.98 -6.92 -16.12
N GLU A 178 -12.99 -6.05 -16.07
CA GLU A 178 -14.37 -6.43 -15.75
C GLU A 178 -15.01 -7.29 -16.85
N LYS A 179 -14.45 -7.27 -18.06
CA LYS A 179 -14.94 -8.10 -19.18
C LYS A 179 -14.33 -9.49 -19.19
N ALA A 180 -13.27 -9.72 -18.44
CA ALA A 180 -12.59 -11.02 -18.36
C ALA A 180 -13.39 -12.08 -17.60
N PHE A 181 -14.39 -11.64 -16.79
CA PHE A 181 -15.13 -12.53 -15.89
C PHE A 181 -16.63 -12.38 -16.09
N GLU A 182 -17.30 -13.51 -16.41
CA GLU A 182 -18.75 -13.59 -16.55
C GLU A 182 -19.29 -14.71 -15.66
N VAL A 183 -20.23 -14.36 -14.77
CA VAL A 183 -20.86 -15.35 -13.88
C VAL A 183 -21.75 -16.28 -14.71
N GLY A 184 -21.53 -17.58 -14.60
CA GLY A 184 -22.18 -18.61 -15.42
C GLY A 184 -21.47 -18.88 -16.75
N GLY A 185 -20.58 -18.01 -17.20
CA GLY A 185 -19.72 -18.19 -18.37
C GLY A 185 -18.38 -18.84 -18.02
N ASN A 186 -17.51 -18.06 -17.37
CA ASN A 186 -16.20 -18.53 -16.93
C ASN A 186 -15.98 -18.41 -15.41
N LEU A 187 -16.96 -17.90 -14.67
CA LEU A 187 -16.97 -17.80 -13.22
C LEU A 187 -18.23 -18.47 -12.68
N ALA A 188 -18.12 -19.17 -11.55
CA ALA A 188 -19.24 -19.88 -10.90
C ALA A 188 -19.93 -20.94 -11.82
N ILE A 189 -19.17 -21.62 -12.65
CA ILE A 189 -19.68 -22.56 -13.64
C ILE A 189 -19.95 -23.98 -13.10
N THR A 190 -19.73 -24.22 -11.81
CA THR A 190 -20.00 -25.53 -11.20
C THR A 190 -21.51 -25.80 -11.17
N PRO A 191 -22.01 -26.87 -11.80
CA PRO A 191 -23.42 -27.21 -11.77
C PRO A 191 -23.93 -27.40 -10.33
N GLY A 192 -25.15 -26.98 -10.08
CA GLY A 192 -25.78 -27.11 -8.77
C GLY A 192 -27.23 -26.69 -8.79
N ALA A 193 -27.91 -26.87 -7.66
CA ALA A 193 -29.31 -26.47 -7.49
C ALA A 193 -29.52 -25.82 -6.14
N VAL A 194 -30.44 -24.86 -6.09
CA VAL A 194 -30.94 -24.31 -4.81
C VAL A 194 -31.82 -25.35 -4.15
N ILE A 195 -31.39 -25.85 -3.02
CA ILE A 195 -32.13 -26.91 -2.25
C ILE A 195 -32.94 -26.35 -1.09
N PHE A 196 -32.64 -25.10 -0.69
CA PHE A 196 -33.38 -24.39 0.36
C PHE A 196 -33.29 -22.90 0.10
N GLU A 197 -34.40 -22.19 0.34
CA GLU A 197 -34.45 -20.73 0.22
C GLU A 197 -35.42 -20.18 1.30
N ASN A 198 -35.05 -19.04 1.88
CA ASN A 198 -35.93 -18.21 2.68
C ASN A 198 -35.61 -16.72 2.40
N GLU A 199 -36.20 -15.79 3.16
CA GLU A 199 -36.05 -14.35 2.98
C GLU A 199 -34.57 -13.86 3.10
N LEU A 200 -33.72 -14.63 3.81
CA LEU A 200 -32.36 -14.23 4.15
C LEU A 200 -31.27 -14.99 3.37
N ILE A 201 -31.51 -16.27 3.08
CA ILE A 201 -30.47 -17.16 2.53
C ILE A 201 -31.01 -18.10 1.46
N GLN A 202 -30.15 -18.45 0.53
CA GLN A 202 -30.29 -19.59 -0.37
C GLN A 202 -29.18 -20.62 -0.06
N VAL A 203 -29.50 -21.88 -0.02
CA VAL A 203 -28.54 -22.98 0.12
C VAL A 203 -28.41 -23.67 -1.23
N ILE A 204 -27.19 -23.60 -1.80
CA ILE A 204 -26.86 -24.21 -3.08
C ILE A 204 -26.14 -25.52 -2.84
N GLN A 205 -26.65 -26.59 -3.44
CA GLN A 205 -25.99 -27.87 -3.48
C GLN A 205 -25.30 -28.03 -4.85
N TYR A 206 -23.99 -28.19 -4.85
CA TYR A 206 -23.21 -28.41 -6.06
C TYR A 206 -23.13 -29.88 -6.42
N GLN A 207 -23.10 -30.18 -7.72
CA GLN A 207 -22.91 -31.54 -8.22
C GLN A 207 -21.48 -32.00 -7.91
N PRO A 208 -21.30 -33.27 -7.48
CA PRO A 208 -19.98 -33.83 -7.27
C PRO A 208 -19.23 -33.98 -8.59
N LEU A 209 -17.90 -33.85 -8.52
CA LEU A 209 -17.00 -34.07 -9.66
C LEU A 209 -16.47 -35.51 -9.70
N THR A 210 -16.78 -36.30 -8.68
CA THR A 210 -16.33 -37.71 -8.52
C THR A 210 -17.52 -38.65 -8.45
N GLU A 211 -17.34 -39.88 -8.83
CA GLU A 211 -18.41 -40.92 -8.78
C GLU A 211 -18.86 -41.24 -7.36
N THR A 212 -17.93 -41.14 -6.42
CA THR A 212 -18.19 -41.38 -5.00
C THR A 212 -17.96 -40.13 -4.20
N VAL A 213 -18.75 -39.91 -3.17
CA VAL A 213 -18.70 -38.76 -2.27
C VAL A 213 -18.71 -39.18 -0.83
N SER A 214 -18.19 -38.38 0.07
CA SER A 214 -18.28 -38.63 1.49
C SER A 214 -19.73 -38.53 1.96
N GLU A 215 -20.12 -39.38 2.90
CA GLU A 215 -21.44 -39.35 3.51
C GLU A 215 -21.74 -38.03 4.22
N ARG A 216 -20.73 -37.41 4.82
CA ARG A 216 -20.84 -36.13 5.51
C ARG A 216 -20.65 -34.95 4.55
N PRO A 217 -21.66 -34.09 4.36
CA PRO A 217 -21.55 -32.93 3.50
C PRO A 217 -20.70 -31.82 4.15
N LEU A 218 -19.91 -31.14 3.33
CA LEU A 218 -19.24 -29.90 3.72
C LEU A 218 -20.16 -28.72 3.48
N VAL A 219 -20.42 -27.92 4.51
CA VAL A 219 -21.18 -26.66 4.40
C VAL A 219 -20.20 -25.49 4.44
N ILE A 220 -20.23 -24.64 3.42
CA ILE A 220 -19.41 -23.42 3.34
C ILE A 220 -20.33 -22.23 3.57
N ILE A 221 -20.06 -21.47 4.64
CA ILE A 221 -20.79 -20.25 4.98
C ILE A 221 -19.84 -19.08 4.73
N PRO A 222 -19.99 -18.35 3.61
CA PRO A 222 -19.15 -17.19 3.33
C PRO A 222 -19.55 -16.02 4.25
N PRO A 223 -18.66 -15.07 4.53
CA PRO A 223 -19.01 -13.79 5.13
C PRO A 223 -20.06 -13.07 4.31
N ALA A 224 -20.95 -12.33 4.98
CA ALA A 224 -22.09 -11.63 4.34
C ALA A 224 -21.70 -10.68 3.20
N ILE A 225 -20.46 -10.18 3.19
CA ILE A 225 -19.94 -9.29 2.15
C ILE A 225 -19.43 -10.03 0.90
N ASN A 226 -19.18 -11.35 1.00
CA ASN A 226 -18.62 -12.12 -0.10
C ASN A 226 -19.72 -12.65 -1.02
N LYS A 227 -19.41 -12.64 -2.32
CA LYS A 227 -20.27 -13.31 -3.30
C LYS A 227 -20.19 -14.83 -3.12
N PHE A 228 -21.28 -15.53 -3.38
CA PHE A 228 -21.37 -16.99 -3.21
C PHE A 228 -20.32 -17.78 -4.00
N TYR A 229 -19.86 -17.22 -5.12
CA TYR A 229 -18.91 -17.88 -5.99
C TYR A 229 -17.42 -17.67 -5.62
N VAL A 230 -17.12 -16.85 -4.58
CA VAL A 230 -15.72 -16.62 -4.18
C VAL A 230 -14.97 -17.92 -3.85
N PRO A 231 -15.55 -18.90 -3.15
CA PRO A 231 -14.91 -20.19 -2.93
C PRO A 231 -14.94 -21.12 -4.15
N ILE A 232 -15.68 -20.77 -5.20
CA ILE A 232 -15.99 -21.62 -6.35
C ILE A 232 -15.58 -20.94 -7.64
N CYS A 233 -14.44 -20.24 -7.62
CA CYS A 233 -13.88 -19.64 -8.82
C CYS A 233 -13.47 -20.72 -9.85
N SER A 234 -13.23 -20.31 -11.09
CA SER A 234 -12.92 -21.19 -12.24
C SER A 234 -11.84 -22.26 -11.98
N LEU A 235 -11.84 -23.36 -12.73
CA LEU A 235 -10.74 -24.32 -12.79
C LEU A 235 -9.43 -23.61 -13.20
N PRO A 236 -8.25 -23.87 -12.55
CA PRO A 236 -7.96 -24.94 -11.59
C PRO A 236 -8.00 -24.49 -10.11
N THR A 237 -8.44 -23.28 -9.80
CA THR A 237 -8.34 -22.65 -8.47
C THR A 237 -9.51 -22.97 -7.55
N ARG A 238 -10.40 -23.87 -7.94
CA ARG A 238 -11.56 -24.25 -7.13
C ARG A 238 -11.15 -24.97 -5.87
N SER A 239 -11.50 -24.46 -4.72
CA SER A 239 -11.32 -25.17 -3.45
C SER A 239 -11.99 -26.56 -3.47
N CYS A 240 -13.17 -26.67 -4.07
CA CYS A 240 -13.89 -27.93 -4.24
C CYS A 240 -13.20 -28.89 -5.23
N ALA A 241 -12.67 -28.40 -6.35
CA ALA A 241 -11.94 -29.21 -7.31
C ALA A 241 -10.60 -29.70 -6.73
N THR A 242 -9.90 -28.84 -5.98
CA THR A 242 -8.64 -29.21 -5.33
C THR A 242 -8.85 -30.23 -4.23
N SER A 243 -9.96 -30.17 -3.49
CA SER A 243 -10.30 -31.16 -2.48
C SER A 243 -10.63 -32.51 -3.13
N SER A 244 -11.29 -32.54 -4.28
CA SER A 244 -11.60 -33.77 -5.01
C SER A 244 -10.35 -34.42 -5.61
N SER A 245 -9.37 -33.65 -6.07
CA SER A 245 -8.14 -34.17 -6.70
C SER A 245 -7.11 -34.68 -5.70
N ARG A 246 -7.29 -34.47 -4.41
CA ARG A 246 -6.39 -34.90 -3.31
C ARG A 246 -6.98 -35.98 -2.42
N ASP A 247 -7.84 -36.85 -2.93
CA ASP A 247 -8.51 -37.92 -2.17
C ASP A 247 -9.30 -37.43 -0.93
N ILE A 248 -9.52 -36.11 -0.80
CA ILE A 248 -10.47 -35.57 0.15
C ILE A 248 -11.81 -35.51 -0.57
N PRO A 249 -12.73 -36.42 -0.30
CA PRO A 249 -14.00 -36.47 -1.02
C PRO A 249 -14.76 -35.17 -0.75
N CYS A 250 -14.88 -34.31 -1.75
CA CYS A 250 -15.70 -33.12 -1.70
C CYS A 250 -17.16 -33.55 -1.88
N SER A 251 -17.72 -34.16 -0.84
CA SER A 251 -19.13 -34.44 -0.79
C SER A 251 -19.86 -33.12 -0.51
N TRP A 252 -20.62 -32.67 -1.50
CA TRP A 252 -21.64 -31.66 -1.31
C TRP A 252 -21.17 -30.35 -0.66
N CYS A 253 -20.59 -29.46 -1.43
CA CYS A 253 -20.48 -28.06 -0.98
C CYS A 253 -21.89 -27.47 -0.97
N ARG A 254 -22.47 -27.32 0.22
CA ARG A 254 -23.68 -26.51 0.41
C ARG A 254 -23.21 -25.10 0.69
N GLY A 255 -23.38 -24.17 -0.25
CA GLY A 255 -23.12 -22.76 -0.03
C GLY A 255 -24.37 -22.06 0.44
N ALA A 256 -24.33 -21.38 1.58
CA ALA A 256 -25.35 -20.42 1.95
C ALA A 256 -24.97 -19.06 1.37
N THR A 257 -25.84 -18.45 0.59
CA THR A 257 -25.62 -17.09 0.06
C THR A 257 -26.66 -16.15 0.61
N SER A 258 -26.27 -14.91 0.91
CA SER A 258 -27.22 -13.85 1.16
C SER A 258 -27.95 -13.48 -0.13
N VAL A 259 -29.22 -13.22 -0.05
CA VAL A 259 -30.04 -12.66 -1.13
C VAL A 259 -29.34 -11.41 -1.67
N PRO A 260 -29.27 -11.20 -3.01
CA PRO A 260 -28.79 -9.95 -3.53
C PRO A 260 -29.65 -8.82 -2.98
N SER A 261 -29.03 -7.89 -2.24
CA SER A 261 -29.70 -6.68 -1.80
C SER A 261 -30.31 -6.04 -3.03
N ARG A 262 -31.64 -5.96 -3.11
CA ARG A 262 -32.32 -5.06 -4.05
C ARG A 262 -31.69 -3.69 -3.83
N ALA A 263 -31.09 -3.14 -4.87
CA ALA A 263 -30.64 -1.77 -4.87
C ALA A 263 -31.84 -0.89 -4.44
N ILE A 264 -31.65 -0.18 -3.33
CA ILE A 264 -32.47 0.97 -2.95
C ILE A 264 -31.91 2.17 -3.67
#